data_f9280b26c86d5151b6ddd40c31ba9bcd
#
_entry.id   f9280b26c86d5151b6ddd40c31ba9bcd
#
_cell.length_a   1.000
_cell.length_b   1.000
_cell.length_c   1.000
_cell.angle_alpha   90.00
_cell.angle_beta   90.00
_cell.angle_gamma   90.00
#
_symmetry.space_group_name_H-M   'P 1'
#
loop_
_entity.id
_entity.type
_entity.pdbx_description
1 polymer ?
#
loop_
_entity_poly.entity_id
_entity_poly.type
_entity_poly.pdbx_seq_one_letter_code
_entity_poly.pdbx_strand_id
1 'polypeptide(L)'
;MELTNSLGLLLGSSWASGINLYLTVAGLGIAHRMGWIVLPGNMDTLAHPLVIGVAMLVYAVEFIADKIPFVDSAWDSVHTFIRPAGGMALGYLAMVDAGPAVQYPVAVLTGAIALDSHLTKATSRAAINTSPEPFTNTIASVTEDAGVIGALYLIVKHPVIVSLLVILFIVFSVWFLKNMFRFLKRVLKGKNTRPTAELAGHSFKP
;
A
#
# COMPACT_ATOMS: atom_id res chain seq x y z
N MET A 1 22.41 -4.51 14.88
CA MET A 1 21.82 -3.34 14.19
C MET A 1 21.31 -2.37 15.27
N GLU A 2 21.51 -1.07 15.14
CA GLU A 2 20.96 -0.14 16.11
C GLU A 2 19.42 -0.16 16.08
N LEU A 3 18.78 0.01 17.24
CA LEU A 3 17.32 -0.02 17.38
C LEU A 3 16.61 0.92 16.37
N THR A 4 17.19 2.10 16.15
CA THR A 4 16.69 3.10 15.20
C THR A 4 16.65 2.59 13.76
N ASN A 5 17.69 1.85 13.33
CA ASN A 5 17.76 1.27 12.00
C ASN A 5 16.74 0.14 11.82
N SER A 6 16.54 -0.68 12.86
CA SER A 6 15.53 -1.73 12.86
C SER A 6 14.12 -1.17 12.77
N LEU A 7 13.81 -0.12 13.55
CA LEU A 7 12.51 0.55 13.52
C LEU A 7 12.24 1.20 12.16
N GLY A 8 13.24 1.92 11.61
CA GLY A 8 13.12 2.54 10.29
C GLY A 8 12.85 1.51 9.18
N LEU A 9 13.57 0.40 9.22
CA LEU A 9 13.36 -0.70 8.28
C LEU A 9 11.95 -1.30 8.42
N LEU A 10 11.55 -1.69 9.64
CA LEU A 10 10.26 -2.31 9.90
C LEU A 10 9.08 -1.41 9.53
N LEU A 11 9.06 -0.19 10.04
CA LEU A 11 7.97 0.75 9.80
C LEU A 11 7.94 1.19 8.34
N GLY A 12 9.09 1.56 7.79
CA GLY A 12 9.20 2.04 6.41
C GLY A 12 8.86 0.96 5.38
N SER A 13 9.40 -0.26 5.54
CA SER A 13 9.11 -1.36 4.61
C SER A 13 7.66 -1.83 4.70
N SER A 14 7.07 -1.83 5.91
CA SER A 14 5.66 -2.18 6.09
C SER A 14 4.74 -1.17 5.40
N TRP A 15 4.97 0.13 5.61
CA TRP A 15 4.22 1.17 4.94
C TRP A 15 4.39 1.10 3.41
N ALA A 16 5.62 0.99 2.94
CA ALA A 16 5.93 0.91 1.51
C ALA A 16 5.29 -0.32 0.84
N SER A 17 5.30 -1.48 1.51
CA SER A 17 4.69 -2.72 1.01
C SER A 17 3.16 -2.62 0.88
N GLY A 18 2.50 -1.80 1.68
CA GLY A 18 1.08 -1.52 1.54
C GLY A 18 0.75 -0.63 0.34
N ILE A 19 1.68 0.22 -0.11
CA ILE A 19 1.52 1.04 -1.31
C ILE A 19 1.91 0.25 -2.57
N ASN A 20 3.10 -0.36 -2.58
CA ASN A 20 3.60 -1.21 -3.66
C ASN A 20 4.53 -2.28 -3.08
N LEU A 21 3.98 -3.50 -2.88
CA LEU A 21 4.70 -4.62 -2.29
C LEU A 21 5.90 -5.05 -3.12
N TYR A 22 5.71 -5.15 -4.42
CA TYR A 22 6.72 -5.71 -5.32
C TYR A 22 7.90 -4.77 -5.51
N LEU A 23 7.65 -3.47 -5.65
CA LEU A 23 8.68 -2.44 -5.68
C LEU A 23 9.45 -2.41 -4.34
N THR A 24 8.77 -2.59 -3.22
CA THR A 24 9.40 -2.65 -1.89
C THR A 24 10.32 -3.86 -1.76
N VAL A 25 9.84 -5.04 -2.12
CA VAL A 25 10.63 -6.29 -2.08
C VAL A 25 11.86 -6.21 -2.98
N ALA A 26 11.66 -5.78 -4.24
CA ALA A 26 12.76 -5.61 -5.18
C ALA A 26 13.77 -4.56 -4.71
N GLY A 27 13.28 -3.41 -4.23
CA GLY A 27 14.13 -2.30 -3.78
C GLY A 27 14.98 -2.67 -2.56
N LEU A 28 14.41 -3.34 -1.56
CA LEU A 28 15.16 -3.85 -0.39
C LEU A 28 16.19 -4.91 -0.80
N GLY A 29 15.80 -5.85 -1.66
CA GLY A 29 16.70 -6.88 -2.18
C GLY A 29 17.88 -6.28 -2.94
N ILE A 30 17.64 -5.31 -3.83
CA ILE A 30 18.68 -4.59 -4.57
C ILE A 30 19.58 -3.80 -3.61
N ALA A 31 19.00 -3.05 -2.68
CA ALA A 31 19.76 -2.26 -1.70
C ALA A 31 20.70 -3.13 -0.86
N HIS A 32 20.24 -4.32 -0.46
CA HIS A 32 21.09 -5.28 0.25
C HIS A 32 22.21 -5.82 -0.63
N ARG A 33 21.94 -6.21 -1.88
CA ARG A 33 22.96 -6.70 -2.82
C ARG A 33 24.02 -5.66 -3.14
N MET A 34 23.64 -4.37 -3.18
CA MET A 34 24.56 -3.27 -3.40
C MET A 34 25.33 -2.84 -2.14
N GLY A 35 25.07 -3.49 -0.99
CA GLY A 35 25.71 -3.15 0.27
C GLY A 35 25.25 -1.82 0.88
N TRP A 36 24.12 -1.27 0.42
CA TRP A 36 23.59 0.00 0.95
C TRP A 36 22.89 -0.19 2.30
N ILE A 37 22.38 -1.38 2.55
CA ILE A 37 21.74 -1.77 3.81
C ILE A 37 22.04 -3.25 4.10
N VAL A 38 22.13 -3.59 5.39
CA VAL A 38 22.15 -4.98 5.85
C VAL A 38 20.75 -5.33 6.34
N LEU A 39 20.12 -6.29 5.70
CA LEU A 39 18.81 -6.78 6.10
C LEU A 39 18.94 -7.75 7.27
N PRO A 40 18.10 -7.63 8.33
CA PRO A 40 18.16 -8.49 9.51
C PRO A 40 17.47 -9.84 9.31
N GLY A 41 17.80 -10.79 10.14
CA GLY A 41 17.20 -12.12 10.18
C GLY A 41 17.28 -12.79 8.82
N ASN A 42 16.18 -13.37 8.36
CA ASN A 42 16.08 -14.04 7.06
C ASN A 42 15.59 -13.11 5.93
N MET A 43 15.57 -11.80 6.12
CA MET A 43 15.21 -10.85 5.05
C MET A 43 16.26 -10.81 3.93
N ASP A 44 17.47 -11.29 4.13
CA ASP A 44 18.48 -11.47 3.08
C ASP A 44 17.98 -12.34 1.91
N THR A 45 16.99 -13.21 2.14
CA THR A 45 16.27 -13.95 1.09
C THR A 45 15.69 -13.01 0.01
N LEU A 46 15.32 -11.77 0.35
CA LEU A 46 14.84 -10.79 -0.62
C LEU A 46 15.93 -10.41 -1.66
N ALA A 47 17.20 -10.58 -1.30
CA ALA A 47 18.32 -10.31 -2.19
C ALA A 47 18.60 -11.44 -3.19
N HIS A 48 17.85 -12.55 -3.13
CA HIS A 48 18.00 -13.63 -4.10
C HIS A 48 17.58 -13.14 -5.50
N PRO A 49 18.39 -13.40 -6.57
CA PRO A 49 18.10 -12.87 -7.90
C PRO A 49 16.73 -13.23 -8.45
N LEU A 50 16.26 -14.45 -8.15
CA LEU A 50 14.93 -14.91 -8.56
C LEU A 50 13.83 -14.09 -7.87
N VAL A 51 13.97 -13.80 -6.56
CA VAL A 51 12.99 -12.98 -5.81
C VAL A 51 12.91 -11.58 -6.38
N ILE A 52 14.06 -10.94 -6.62
CA ILE A 52 14.13 -9.62 -7.26
C ILE A 52 13.52 -9.68 -8.66
N GLY A 53 13.86 -10.68 -9.46
CA GLY A 53 13.36 -10.82 -10.85
C GLY A 53 11.84 -10.98 -10.89
N VAL A 54 11.27 -11.87 -10.05
CA VAL A 54 9.82 -12.05 -9.95
C VAL A 54 9.13 -10.77 -9.44
N ALA A 55 9.68 -10.14 -8.38
CA ALA A 55 9.14 -8.90 -7.86
C ALA A 55 9.14 -7.77 -8.92
N MET A 56 10.21 -7.61 -9.67
CA MET A 56 10.27 -6.62 -10.76
C MET A 56 9.29 -6.93 -11.90
N LEU A 57 9.10 -8.20 -12.24
CA LEU A 57 8.12 -8.61 -13.25
C LEU A 57 6.69 -8.24 -12.80
N VAL A 58 6.33 -8.60 -11.56
CA VAL A 58 4.98 -8.31 -11.05
C VAL A 58 4.79 -6.80 -10.84
N TYR A 59 5.83 -6.08 -10.40
CA TYR A 59 5.82 -4.62 -10.36
C TYR A 59 5.52 -4.01 -11.74
N ALA A 60 6.13 -4.51 -12.81
CA ALA A 60 5.86 -4.01 -14.16
C ALA A 60 4.38 -4.21 -14.57
N VAL A 61 3.77 -5.34 -14.17
CA VAL A 61 2.33 -5.59 -14.37
C VAL A 61 1.49 -4.60 -13.55
N GLU A 62 1.82 -4.42 -12.26
CA GLU A 62 1.13 -3.47 -11.37
C GLU A 62 1.25 -2.04 -11.91
N PHE A 63 2.44 -1.63 -12.33
CA PHE A 63 2.68 -0.30 -12.90
C PHE A 63 1.78 0.02 -14.10
N ILE A 64 1.47 -0.98 -14.93
CA ILE A 64 0.53 -0.84 -16.06
C ILE A 64 -0.91 -0.84 -15.56
N ALA A 65 -1.26 -1.79 -14.69
CA ALA A 65 -2.62 -1.95 -14.14
C ALA A 65 -3.09 -0.69 -13.42
N ASP A 66 -2.22 -0.07 -12.64
CA ASP A 66 -2.51 1.16 -11.86
C ASP A 66 -2.84 2.40 -12.74
N LYS A 67 -2.57 2.36 -14.04
CA LYS A 67 -2.88 3.46 -14.97
C LYS A 67 -4.21 3.31 -15.69
N ILE A 68 -4.84 2.16 -15.58
CA ILE A 68 -6.09 1.85 -16.27
C ILE A 68 -7.24 1.92 -15.25
N PRO A 69 -8.17 2.90 -15.37
CA PRO A 69 -9.32 2.99 -14.49
C PRO A 69 -10.10 1.67 -14.41
N PHE A 70 -10.57 1.32 -13.21
CA PHE A 70 -11.22 0.06 -12.83
C PHE A 70 -10.30 -1.17 -12.80
N VAL A 71 -9.25 -1.26 -13.63
CA VAL A 71 -8.25 -2.34 -13.51
C VAL A 71 -7.44 -2.14 -12.22
N ASP A 72 -7.06 -0.89 -11.92
CA ASP A 72 -6.44 -0.50 -10.65
C ASP A 72 -7.29 -0.92 -9.43
N SER A 73 -8.60 -0.64 -9.47
CA SER A 73 -9.50 -1.01 -8.39
C SER A 73 -9.69 -2.53 -8.25
N ALA A 74 -9.71 -3.27 -9.35
CA ALA A 74 -9.75 -4.73 -9.33
C ALA A 74 -8.43 -5.31 -8.77
N TRP A 75 -7.30 -4.74 -9.19
CA TRP A 75 -5.97 -5.09 -8.70
C TRP A 75 -5.85 -4.84 -7.19
N ASP A 76 -6.23 -3.65 -6.72
CA ASP A 76 -6.24 -3.28 -5.31
C ASP A 76 -7.16 -4.18 -4.48
N SER A 77 -8.30 -4.63 -5.02
CA SER A 77 -9.21 -5.55 -4.32
C SER A 77 -8.54 -6.88 -3.99
N VAL A 78 -7.78 -7.46 -4.93
CA VAL A 78 -6.99 -8.68 -4.71
C VAL A 78 -5.85 -8.39 -3.72
N HIS A 79 -5.19 -7.25 -3.86
CA HIS A 79 -4.05 -6.86 -3.04
C HIS A 79 -4.43 -6.45 -1.61
N THR A 80 -5.72 -6.28 -1.31
CA THR A 80 -6.21 -6.10 0.07
C THR A 80 -5.83 -7.28 0.99
N PHE A 81 -5.61 -8.46 0.42
CA PHE A 81 -5.12 -9.62 1.17
C PHE A 81 -3.61 -9.86 0.99
N ILE A 82 -3.08 -9.59 -0.20
CA ILE A 82 -1.68 -9.88 -0.54
C ILE A 82 -0.73 -8.92 0.19
N ARG A 83 -1.01 -7.61 0.18
CA ARG A 83 -0.10 -6.60 0.77
C ARG A 83 0.03 -6.72 2.29
N PRO A 84 -1.05 -6.90 3.08
CA PRO A 84 -0.91 -7.16 4.51
C PRO A 84 -0.13 -8.44 4.79
N ALA A 85 -0.37 -9.52 4.03
CA ALA A 85 0.38 -10.77 4.16
C ALA A 85 1.88 -10.55 3.84
N GLY A 86 2.19 -9.76 2.80
CA GLY A 86 3.55 -9.35 2.47
C GLY A 86 4.21 -8.54 3.59
N GLY A 87 3.50 -7.56 4.15
CA GLY A 87 3.96 -6.79 5.31
C GLY A 87 4.23 -7.67 6.54
N MET A 88 3.33 -8.62 6.82
CA MET A 88 3.54 -9.63 7.88
C MET A 88 4.79 -10.47 7.62
N ALA A 89 4.99 -10.91 6.38
CA ALA A 89 6.16 -11.71 6.00
C ALA A 89 7.47 -10.92 6.20
N LEU A 90 7.50 -9.64 5.84
CA LEU A 90 8.66 -8.78 6.06
C LEU A 90 9.01 -8.67 7.56
N GLY A 91 8.02 -8.40 8.41
CA GLY A 91 8.23 -8.35 9.86
C GLY A 91 8.61 -9.70 10.47
N TYR A 92 8.02 -10.79 9.99
CA TYR A 92 8.33 -12.14 10.42
C TYR A 92 9.78 -12.50 10.08
N LEU A 93 10.23 -12.26 8.85
CA LEU A 93 11.60 -12.54 8.40
C LEU A 93 12.63 -11.68 9.15
N ALA A 94 12.28 -10.41 9.40
CA ALA A 94 13.18 -9.49 10.12
C ALA A 94 13.46 -9.90 11.57
N MET A 95 12.49 -10.55 12.23
CA MET A 95 12.53 -10.84 13.67
C MET A 95 12.75 -12.33 14.00
N VAL A 96 13.24 -13.14 13.05
CA VAL A 96 13.44 -14.58 13.27
C VAL A 96 14.35 -14.87 14.44
N ASP A 97 15.40 -14.05 14.64
CA ASP A 97 16.38 -14.22 15.71
C ASP A 97 15.90 -13.71 17.07
N ALA A 98 14.81 -12.94 17.12
CA ALA A 98 14.27 -12.38 18.36
C ALA A 98 13.36 -13.37 19.12
N GLY A 99 13.09 -14.53 18.53
CA GLY A 99 12.22 -15.56 19.07
C GLY A 99 10.71 -15.27 18.90
N PRO A 100 9.87 -16.31 19.09
CA PRO A 100 8.44 -16.25 18.76
C PRO A 100 7.67 -15.15 19.50
N ALA A 101 8.04 -14.86 20.75
CA ALA A 101 7.37 -13.85 21.59
C ALA A 101 7.47 -12.42 21.04
N VAL A 102 8.50 -12.11 20.22
CA VAL A 102 8.69 -10.84 19.55
C VAL A 102 8.31 -10.93 18.07
N GLN A 103 8.70 -12.01 17.42
CA GLN A 103 8.52 -12.23 15.99
C GLN A 103 7.05 -12.15 15.56
N TYR A 104 6.13 -12.86 16.23
CA TYR A 104 4.72 -12.87 15.87
C TYR A 104 4.03 -11.52 16.09
N PRO A 105 4.17 -10.84 17.25
CA PRO A 105 3.60 -9.52 17.42
C PRO A 105 4.11 -8.49 16.40
N VAL A 106 5.41 -8.50 16.08
CA VAL A 106 5.98 -7.62 15.06
C VAL A 106 5.43 -7.94 13.68
N ALA A 107 5.31 -9.21 13.31
CA ALA A 107 4.69 -9.61 12.04
C ALA A 107 3.26 -9.09 11.92
N VAL A 108 2.44 -9.23 12.96
CA VAL A 108 1.06 -8.72 12.98
C VAL A 108 1.04 -7.19 12.86
N LEU A 109 1.92 -6.48 13.58
CA LEU A 109 2.02 -5.03 13.52
C LEU A 109 2.40 -4.54 12.12
N THR A 110 3.41 -5.17 11.50
CA THR A 110 3.87 -4.80 10.14
C THR A 110 2.81 -5.08 9.09
N GLY A 111 2.06 -6.19 9.24
CA GLY A 111 0.88 -6.46 8.40
C GLY A 111 -0.24 -5.43 8.58
N ALA A 112 -0.50 -4.97 9.81
CA ALA A 112 -1.50 -3.94 10.08
C ALA A 112 -1.11 -2.58 9.46
N ILE A 113 0.17 -2.20 9.52
CA ILE A 113 0.69 -0.98 8.89
C ILE A 113 0.56 -1.08 7.36
N ALA A 114 0.90 -2.23 6.77
CA ALA A 114 0.74 -2.47 5.35
C ALA A 114 -0.74 -2.42 4.91
N LEU A 115 -1.65 -2.96 5.73
CA LEU A 115 -3.08 -2.85 5.49
C LEU A 115 -3.57 -1.40 5.53
N ASP A 116 -3.13 -0.61 6.52
CA ASP A 116 -3.51 0.79 6.67
C ASP A 116 -3.08 1.65 5.47
N SER A 117 -1.82 1.52 5.04
CA SER A 117 -1.32 2.22 3.86
C SER A 117 -2.00 1.74 2.57
N HIS A 118 -2.28 0.44 2.44
CA HIS A 118 -3.03 -0.11 1.32
C HIS A 118 -4.47 0.41 1.27
N LEU A 119 -5.20 0.40 2.39
CA LEU A 119 -6.56 0.93 2.45
C LEU A 119 -6.62 2.42 2.10
N THR A 120 -5.60 3.19 2.48
CA THR A 120 -5.48 4.60 2.13
C THR A 120 -5.30 4.75 0.61
N LYS A 121 -4.40 3.97 -0.02
CA LYS A 121 -4.24 3.91 -1.48
C LYS A 121 -5.56 3.52 -2.15
N ALA A 122 -6.11 2.36 -1.84
CA ALA A 122 -7.31 1.82 -2.48
C ALA A 122 -8.54 2.74 -2.34
N THR A 123 -8.70 3.38 -1.17
CA THR A 123 -9.79 4.33 -0.93
C THR A 123 -9.61 5.61 -1.75
N SER A 124 -8.37 6.11 -1.88
CA SER A 124 -8.04 7.26 -2.75
C SER A 124 -8.33 6.93 -4.22
N ARG A 125 -7.94 5.76 -4.68
CA ARG A 125 -8.22 5.26 -6.04
C ARG A 125 -9.73 5.13 -6.30
N ALA A 126 -10.48 4.56 -5.35
CA ALA A 126 -11.93 4.48 -5.44
C ALA A 126 -12.58 5.87 -5.56
N ALA A 127 -12.06 6.88 -4.87
CA ALA A 127 -12.54 8.26 -5.00
C ALA A 127 -12.19 8.88 -6.37
N ILE A 128 -10.97 8.67 -6.88
CA ILE A 128 -10.55 9.09 -8.22
C ILE A 128 -11.46 8.45 -9.28
N ASN A 129 -11.74 7.16 -9.16
CA ASN A 129 -12.56 6.40 -10.10
C ASN A 129 -14.08 6.73 -10.02
N THR A 130 -14.52 7.62 -9.13
CA THR A 130 -15.88 8.17 -9.21
C THR A 130 -16.07 9.06 -10.45
N SER A 131 -14.99 9.66 -10.95
CA SER A 131 -14.88 10.36 -12.24
C SER A 131 -13.66 9.84 -12.98
N PRO A 132 -13.75 8.68 -13.63
CA PRO A 132 -12.58 7.95 -14.10
C PRO A 132 -11.88 8.68 -15.25
N GLU A 133 -10.65 9.12 -14.99
CA GLU A 133 -9.78 9.76 -15.96
C GLU A 133 -8.39 9.09 -15.95
N PRO A 134 -7.88 8.63 -17.10
CA PRO A 134 -6.56 7.98 -17.18
C PRO A 134 -5.41 8.89 -16.71
N PHE A 135 -5.54 10.20 -16.90
CA PHE A 135 -4.52 11.16 -16.50
C PHE A 135 -4.36 11.23 -14.98
N THR A 136 -5.47 11.33 -14.23
CA THR A 136 -5.45 11.39 -12.77
C THR A 136 -4.92 10.09 -12.17
N ASN A 137 -5.31 8.94 -12.72
CA ASN A 137 -4.78 7.62 -12.30
C ASN A 137 -3.29 7.50 -12.57
N THR A 138 -2.80 8.00 -13.70
CA THR A 138 -1.37 8.00 -14.01
C THR A 138 -0.58 8.85 -13.01
N ILE A 139 -1.03 10.06 -12.69
CA ILE A 139 -0.38 10.94 -11.70
C ILE A 139 -0.36 10.26 -10.34
N ALA A 140 -1.47 9.69 -9.89
CA ALA A 140 -1.56 9.00 -8.61
C ALA A 140 -0.56 7.82 -8.56
N SER A 141 -0.53 6.96 -9.60
CA SER A 141 0.40 5.83 -9.70
C SER A 141 1.86 6.28 -9.60
N VAL A 142 2.26 7.28 -10.37
CA VAL A 142 3.64 7.78 -10.34
C VAL A 142 3.99 8.39 -8.98
N THR A 143 3.05 9.09 -8.34
CA THR A 143 3.25 9.67 -7.01
C THR A 143 3.41 8.60 -5.95
N GLU A 144 2.62 7.53 -6.00
CA GLU A 144 2.73 6.38 -5.11
C GLU A 144 4.08 5.67 -5.23
N ASP A 145 4.52 5.38 -6.45
CA ASP A 145 5.81 4.76 -6.71
C ASP A 145 6.99 5.65 -6.28
N ALA A 146 6.91 6.95 -6.55
CA ALA A 146 7.90 7.92 -6.05
C ALA A 146 7.93 7.96 -4.52
N GLY A 147 6.78 7.85 -3.86
CA GLY A 147 6.67 7.73 -2.42
C GLY A 147 7.36 6.48 -1.87
N VAL A 148 7.18 5.33 -2.52
CA VAL A 148 7.84 4.07 -2.15
C VAL A 148 9.36 4.17 -2.34
N ILE A 149 9.82 4.70 -3.48
CA ILE A 149 11.26 4.91 -3.73
C ILE A 149 11.85 5.87 -2.69
N GLY A 150 11.14 6.95 -2.37
CA GLY A 150 11.54 7.88 -1.31
C GLY A 150 11.63 7.21 0.06
N ALA A 151 10.66 6.36 0.41
CA ALA A 151 10.69 5.59 1.66
C ALA A 151 11.89 4.62 1.69
N LEU A 152 12.17 3.91 0.61
CA LEU A 152 13.35 3.03 0.49
C LEU A 152 14.65 3.81 0.68
N TYR A 153 14.76 4.98 0.07
CA TYR A 153 15.91 5.88 0.28
C TYR A 153 16.04 6.29 1.75
N LEU A 154 14.94 6.68 2.41
CA LEU A 154 14.93 7.08 3.79
C LEU A 154 15.25 5.93 4.75
N ILE A 155 14.79 4.71 4.46
CA ILE A 155 15.15 3.50 5.22
C ILE A 155 16.67 3.33 5.25
N VAL A 156 17.34 3.53 4.11
CA VAL A 156 18.79 3.36 3.98
C VAL A 156 19.57 4.51 4.61
N LYS A 157 19.14 5.76 4.44
CA LYS A 157 19.90 6.94 4.79
C LYS A 157 19.44 7.66 6.07
N HIS A 158 18.14 7.60 6.36
CA HIS A 158 17.52 8.39 7.42
C HIS A 158 16.42 7.59 8.15
N PRO A 159 16.76 6.48 8.83
CA PRO A 159 15.78 5.55 9.43
C PRO A 159 14.88 6.22 10.48
N VAL A 160 15.37 7.23 11.20
CA VAL A 160 14.56 8.00 12.15
C VAL A 160 13.48 8.82 11.41
N ILE A 161 13.85 9.44 10.29
CA ILE A 161 12.91 10.27 9.51
C ILE A 161 11.78 9.42 8.96
N VAL A 162 12.08 8.26 8.37
CA VAL A 162 11.03 7.38 7.83
C VAL A 162 10.11 6.87 8.95
N SER A 163 10.66 6.53 10.12
CA SER A 163 9.84 6.12 11.27
C SER A 163 8.85 7.21 11.70
N LEU A 164 9.31 8.45 11.82
CA LEU A 164 8.45 9.58 12.15
C LEU A 164 7.39 9.84 11.10
N LEU A 165 7.76 9.77 9.81
CA LEU A 165 6.82 9.95 8.70
C LEU A 165 5.74 8.86 8.68
N VAL A 166 6.09 7.60 8.94
CA VAL A 166 5.11 6.52 9.01
C VAL A 166 4.17 6.70 10.21
N ILE A 167 4.67 7.09 11.37
CA ILE A 167 3.83 7.38 12.54
C ILE A 167 2.85 8.52 12.23
N LEU A 168 3.33 9.61 11.63
CA LEU A 168 2.48 10.73 11.21
C LEU A 168 1.45 10.29 10.16
N PHE A 169 1.87 9.46 9.23
CA PHE A 169 0.97 8.88 8.22
C PHE A 169 -0.15 8.06 8.87
N ILE A 170 0.15 7.19 9.84
CA ILE A 170 -0.87 6.39 10.55
C ILE A 170 -1.89 7.30 11.25
N VAL A 171 -1.45 8.38 11.90
CA VAL A 171 -2.35 9.35 12.52
C VAL A 171 -3.25 10.03 11.47
N PHE A 172 -2.65 10.44 10.34
CA PHE A 172 -3.38 11.04 9.22
C PHE A 172 -4.35 10.06 8.57
N SER A 173 -3.94 8.81 8.32
CA SER A 173 -4.74 7.79 7.62
C SER A 173 -6.04 7.46 8.36
N VAL A 174 -6.02 7.39 9.69
CA VAL A 174 -7.22 7.18 10.51
C VAL A 174 -8.25 8.30 10.29
N TRP A 175 -7.82 9.55 10.25
CA TRP A 175 -8.69 10.68 9.96
C TRP A 175 -9.18 10.64 8.50
N PHE A 176 -8.25 10.43 7.55
CA PHE A 176 -8.53 10.36 6.12
C PHE A 176 -9.54 9.26 5.79
N LEU A 177 -9.30 8.03 6.24
CA LEU A 177 -10.18 6.88 5.99
C LEU A 177 -11.59 7.12 6.53
N LYS A 178 -11.73 7.63 7.76
CA LYS A 178 -13.04 8.00 8.32
C LYS A 178 -13.82 8.97 7.44
N ASN A 179 -13.15 10.01 6.91
CA ASN A 179 -13.79 11.01 6.09
C ASN A 179 -14.12 10.48 4.69
N MET A 180 -13.20 9.71 4.10
CA MET A 180 -13.35 9.13 2.77
C MET A 180 -14.45 8.06 2.73
N PHE A 181 -14.55 7.18 3.75
CA PHE A 181 -15.65 6.23 3.85
C PHE A 181 -17.01 6.93 3.98
N ARG A 182 -17.09 8.05 4.71
CA ARG A 182 -18.32 8.87 4.77
C ARG A 182 -18.65 9.47 3.42
N PHE A 183 -17.66 9.97 2.69
CA PHE A 183 -17.83 10.53 1.35
C PHE A 183 -18.34 9.47 0.37
N LEU A 184 -17.65 8.34 0.24
CA LEU A 184 -18.04 7.23 -0.63
C LEU A 184 -19.43 6.70 -0.31
N LYS A 185 -19.76 6.54 0.97
CA LYS A 185 -21.12 6.14 1.39
C LYS A 185 -22.19 7.12 0.97
N ARG A 186 -21.93 8.44 0.98
CA ARG A 186 -22.88 9.46 0.50
C ARG A 186 -23.05 9.38 -1.02
N VAL A 187 -21.96 9.24 -1.78
CA VAL A 187 -21.99 9.12 -3.24
C VAL A 187 -22.77 7.88 -3.68
N LEU A 188 -22.52 6.74 -3.06
CA LEU A 188 -23.21 5.48 -3.37
C LEU A 188 -24.68 5.54 -2.99
N LYS A 189 -25.03 6.13 -1.83
CA LYS A 189 -26.42 6.27 -1.39
C LYS A 189 -27.20 7.25 -2.28
N GLY A 190 -26.58 8.33 -2.76
CA GLY A 190 -27.21 9.31 -3.64
C GLY A 190 -27.53 8.74 -5.03
N LYS A 191 -26.81 7.74 -5.51
CA LYS A 191 -27.13 7.02 -6.75
C LYS A 191 -28.39 6.15 -6.65
N ASN A 192 -28.70 5.63 -5.46
CA ASN A 192 -29.88 4.78 -5.22
C ASN A 192 -31.17 5.53 -4.93
N THR A 193 -31.15 6.86 -4.82
CA THR A 193 -32.31 7.69 -4.49
C THR A 193 -32.82 8.53 -5.66
N ARG A 194 -32.53 8.20 -6.92
CA ARG A 194 -33.28 8.77 -8.03
C ARG A 194 -34.64 8.07 -8.09
N PRO A 195 -35.76 8.78 -7.80
CA PRO A 195 -37.05 8.14 -7.79
C PRO A 195 -37.48 7.78 -9.22
N THR A 196 -38.03 6.59 -9.38
CA THR A 196 -38.89 6.17 -10.53
C THR A 196 -40.18 6.98 -10.59
N ALA A 197 -40.14 8.28 -10.34
CA ALA A 197 -41.32 9.14 -10.29
C ALA A 197 -41.68 9.77 -11.63
N GLU A 198 -40.96 9.47 -12.72
CA GLU A 198 -41.22 10.10 -14.02
C GLU A 198 -42.00 9.23 -15.02
N LEU A 199 -42.39 8.01 -14.63
CA LEU A 199 -43.20 7.13 -15.48
C LEU A 199 -44.69 7.04 -15.10
N ALA A 200 -45.14 7.80 -14.10
CA ALA A 200 -46.55 7.77 -13.67
C ALA A 200 -47.38 8.98 -14.12
N GLY A 201 -46.86 9.88 -15.00
CA GLY A 201 -47.46 11.16 -15.37
C GLY A 201 -48.19 11.23 -16.72
N HIS A 202 -48.23 10.17 -17.53
CA HIS A 202 -49.03 10.15 -18.74
C HIS A 202 -50.25 9.21 -18.61
N SER A 203 -51.16 9.57 -17.72
CA SER A 203 -52.54 9.07 -17.79
C SER A 203 -53.26 9.87 -18.88
N PHE A 204 -53.55 9.20 -19.99
CA PHE A 204 -54.51 9.67 -21.00
C PHE A 204 -55.83 10.01 -20.29
N LYS A 205 -56.30 11.24 -20.46
CA LYS A 205 -57.72 11.58 -20.30
C LYS A 205 -58.40 11.48 -21.64
N PRO A 206 -59.57 10.86 -21.70
CA PRO A 206 -60.37 10.72 -22.92
C PRO A 206 -60.95 12.03 -23.45
#